data_400551d4d5aa82d2854934adbe8e5baa
#
_entry.id   400551d4d5aa82d2854934adbe8e5baa
#
_cell.length_a   1.000
_cell.length_b   1.000
_cell.length_c   1.000
_cell.angle_alpha   90.00
_cell.angle_beta   90.00
_cell.angle_gamma   90.00
#
_symmetry.space_group_name_H-M   'P 1'
#
loop_
_entity.id
_entity.type
_entity.pdbx_description
1 polymer ?
#
loop_
_entity_poly.entity_id
_entity_poly.type
_entity_poly.pdbx_seq_one_letter_code
_entity_poly.pdbx_strand_id
1 'polypeptide(L)'
;MPEEFSERRRATAWLRRTAGPGFEDRAEGPAEEHLDDDLGPGHPALGPGRLYRRVSGADRHAREVTPQELDTLGDPMATLFFRRHAFPMSVQELLDGLPAAPGQPKVYLVSEAGTIPPDAAPHLRRDIRFAITYAVQGNEADLLISTGATSDPTTTFLQVASWDERNEVFNYYMRISPSWVWTGSSWDALAAPSRGKGCFDSHINGSVVMKELKQPWLNWQSQSAAIQLAEDDPLRADPLYRRVIGAENLEPTVRSQISRWTRTRLRAVTDGGTVQHPDHLLRQLFTTTTVNLTSTATQSAAVRPDDDPLHLPMGFWLNNDALLDDLELEVDAAVPATPAALYTAALDRFGFRLEEKASGFSRPGDTFFAFVVPEAALEDNAVIRALWQQGLITPKFAAAALMVDFPNPVFSADRARLMQYVPTGATAAAGLGDRIAERIVAAAGQLPADSPEAQFAAHWARPEDTWRADFSQRLTAYLQQVQQRISTADGFDDYVRLAESRRRQFKAMKLHEFELTLPVTDIPETAPTLRMREDATVIALTAQP
;
A
#
# COMPACT_ATOMS: atom_id res chain seq x y z
N MET A 1 2.17 0.04 -31.23
CA MET A 1 2.70 1.11 -30.34
C MET A 1 1.67 2.21 -30.02
N PRO A 2 0.89 2.82 -30.95
CA PRO A 2 -0.19 3.76 -30.58
C PRO A 2 -1.44 3.12 -29.98
N GLU A 3 -1.73 1.87 -30.27
CA GLU A 3 -2.94 1.17 -29.79
C GLU A 3 -2.87 0.71 -28.34
N GLU A 4 -1.73 0.25 -27.84
CA GLU A 4 -1.51 -0.14 -26.44
C GLU A 4 -1.72 1.04 -25.46
N PHE A 5 -1.25 2.23 -25.85
CA PHE A 5 -1.51 3.48 -25.09
C PHE A 5 -3.00 3.84 -25.05
N SER A 6 -3.75 3.53 -26.10
CA SER A 6 -5.18 3.81 -26.19
C SER A 6 -6.02 2.87 -25.30
N GLU A 7 -5.62 1.60 -25.15
CA GLU A 7 -6.33 0.65 -24.25
C GLU A 7 -6.07 0.93 -22.79
N ARG A 8 -4.86 1.31 -22.41
CA ARG A 8 -4.56 1.79 -21.05
C ARG A 8 -5.42 3.00 -20.66
N ARG A 9 -5.65 3.95 -21.58
CA ARG A 9 -6.53 5.10 -21.37
C ARG A 9 -8.01 4.69 -21.17
N ARG A 10 -8.50 3.70 -21.88
CA ARG A 10 -9.89 3.22 -21.76
C ARG A 10 -10.11 2.46 -20.46
N ALA A 11 -9.17 1.62 -20.04
CA ALA A 11 -9.20 0.91 -18.77
C ALA A 11 -9.18 1.89 -17.58
N THR A 12 -8.34 2.92 -17.62
CA THR A 12 -8.23 3.94 -16.56
C THR A 12 -9.50 4.79 -16.43
N ALA A 13 -10.14 5.15 -17.56
CA ALA A 13 -11.39 5.91 -17.55
C ALA A 13 -12.60 5.10 -17.06
N TRP A 14 -12.57 3.77 -17.25
CA TRP A 14 -13.61 2.88 -16.76
C TRP A 14 -13.50 2.62 -15.25
N LEU A 15 -12.26 2.41 -14.73
CA LEU A 15 -11.98 2.23 -13.31
C LEU A 15 -12.41 3.43 -12.44
N ARG A 16 -12.37 4.64 -12.98
CA ARG A 16 -12.85 5.85 -12.28
C ARG A 16 -14.36 5.86 -12.00
N ARG A 17 -15.17 5.10 -12.75
CA ARG A 17 -16.64 5.06 -12.61
C ARG A 17 -17.13 3.97 -11.66
N THR A 18 -16.28 3.04 -11.25
CA THR A 18 -16.64 1.88 -10.43
C THR A 18 -16.03 1.89 -9.03
N ALA A 19 -15.20 2.88 -8.69
CA ALA A 19 -14.69 3.07 -7.34
C ALA A 19 -15.85 3.46 -6.41
N GLY A 20 -16.18 2.60 -5.44
CA GLY A 20 -17.24 2.85 -4.47
C GLY A 20 -16.93 4.03 -3.52
N PRO A 21 -17.96 4.55 -2.83
CA PRO A 21 -17.83 5.69 -1.92
C PRO A 21 -17.05 5.29 -0.66
N GLY A 22 -15.87 5.69 -0.55
CA GLY A 22 -14.88 5.41 0.50
C GLY A 22 -13.50 5.87 0.04
N PHE A 23 -13.37 6.03 -1.26
CA PHE A 23 -12.36 6.87 -1.87
C PHE A 23 -12.83 8.32 -1.70
N GLU A 24 -12.08 9.10 -0.94
CA GLU A 24 -12.35 10.51 -0.76
C GLU A 24 -12.73 11.19 -2.07
N ASP A 25 -13.77 11.98 -1.96
CA ASP A 25 -14.23 12.96 -2.92
C ASP A 25 -13.03 13.65 -3.58
N ARG A 26 -12.57 13.10 -4.69
CA ARG A 26 -11.72 13.83 -5.60
C ARG A 26 -12.69 14.78 -6.27
N ALA A 27 -12.81 16.00 -5.71
CA ALA A 27 -13.58 17.06 -6.31
C ALA A 27 -13.39 16.98 -7.84
N GLU A 28 -14.47 16.71 -8.56
CA GLU A 28 -14.49 16.77 -10.02
C GLU A 28 -14.20 18.22 -10.41
N GLY A 29 -12.91 18.55 -10.51
CA GLY A 29 -12.48 19.68 -11.30
C GLY A 29 -12.79 19.39 -12.77
N PRO A 30 -12.98 20.39 -13.64
CA PRO A 30 -13.16 20.20 -15.07
C PRO A 30 -12.04 19.27 -15.57
N ALA A 31 -12.39 18.31 -16.44
CA ALA A 31 -11.54 17.22 -16.94
C ALA A 31 -10.07 17.66 -17.04
N GLU A 32 -9.30 17.36 -15.99
CA GLU A 32 -7.88 17.70 -15.97
C GLU A 32 -7.23 16.84 -17.05
N GLU A 33 -6.75 17.52 -18.10
CA GLU A 33 -5.77 16.97 -19.03
C GLU A 33 -4.71 16.27 -18.20
N HIS A 34 -4.48 14.99 -18.48
CA HIS A 34 -3.53 14.17 -17.74
C HIS A 34 -2.14 14.79 -17.83
N LEU A 35 -1.72 15.42 -16.76
CA LEU A 35 -0.41 16.09 -16.64
C LEU A 35 0.77 15.12 -16.82
N ASP A 36 0.55 13.81 -16.74
CA ASP A 36 1.56 12.79 -17.02
C ASP A 36 1.90 12.68 -18.53
N ASP A 37 0.99 13.08 -19.42
CA ASP A 37 1.22 13.07 -20.87
C ASP A 37 2.24 14.15 -21.31
N ASP A 38 2.41 15.22 -20.52
CA ASP A 38 3.33 16.33 -20.82
C ASP A 38 4.81 16.06 -20.45
N LEU A 39 5.10 14.99 -19.71
CA LEU A 39 6.45 14.65 -19.25
C LEU A 39 6.99 13.33 -19.81
N GLY A 40 6.37 12.79 -20.87
CA GLY A 40 6.86 11.57 -21.52
C GLY A 40 8.32 11.71 -22.03
N PRO A 41 9.02 10.59 -22.26
CA PRO A 41 10.36 10.60 -22.81
C PRO A 41 10.41 11.44 -24.09
N GLY A 42 11.30 12.44 -24.13
CA GLY A 42 11.45 13.33 -25.27
C GLY A 42 10.62 14.60 -25.24
N HIS A 43 10.05 14.96 -24.08
CA HIS A 43 9.37 16.25 -23.91
C HIS A 43 10.32 17.39 -24.35
N PRO A 44 9.96 18.22 -25.35
CA PRO A 44 10.87 19.18 -25.94
C PRO A 44 11.32 20.31 -24.99
N ALA A 45 10.64 20.47 -23.86
CA ALA A 45 10.98 21.47 -22.85
C ALA A 45 12.08 21.01 -21.87
N LEU A 46 12.38 19.70 -21.78
CA LEU A 46 13.37 19.18 -20.85
C LEU A 46 14.75 19.10 -21.53
N GLY A 47 15.69 19.97 -21.10
CA GLY A 47 17.06 19.98 -21.59
C GLY A 47 17.96 19.00 -20.84
N PRO A 48 19.01 18.45 -21.51
CA PRO A 48 19.93 17.51 -20.87
C PRO A 48 20.75 18.16 -19.75
N GLY A 49 21.10 17.33 -18.74
CA GLY A 49 21.96 17.78 -17.64
C GLY A 49 21.32 18.87 -16.77
N ARG A 50 20.01 18.77 -16.53
CA ARG A 50 19.25 19.73 -15.72
C ARG A 50 18.32 19.04 -14.74
N LEU A 51 17.98 19.75 -13.67
CA LEU A 51 16.94 19.36 -12.71
C LEU A 51 15.73 20.28 -12.90
N TYR A 52 14.58 19.68 -13.10
CA TYR A 52 13.29 20.37 -13.16
C TYR A 52 12.51 20.12 -11.89
N ARG A 53 11.59 21.01 -11.56
CA ARG A 53 10.56 20.84 -10.56
C ARG A 53 9.22 20.56 -11.25
N ARG A 54 8.52 19.53 -10.79
CA ARG A 54 7.10 19.31 -11.08
C ARG A 54 6.45 18.45 -10.00
N VAL A 55 5.60 19.05 -9.21
CA VAL A 55 4.75 18.38 -8.24
C VAL A 55 3.37 18.19 -8.86
N SER A 56 3.01 16.97 -9.20
CA SER A 56 1.73 16.64 -9.84
C SER A 56 0.55 17.17 -9.03
N GLY A 57 -0.36 17.88 -9.70
CA GLY A 57 -1.53 18.53 -9.06
C GLY A 57 -1.25 19.86 -8.37
N ALA A 58 0.01 20.20 -8.08
CA ALA A 58 0.40 21.50 -7.53
C ALA A 58 1.02 22.42 -8.60
N ASP A 59 1.93 21.88 -9.41
CA ASP A 59 2.59 22.62 -10.48
C ASP A 59 1.87 22.38 -11.82
N ARG A 60 1.56 23.45 -12.56
CA ARG A 60 0.92 23.36 -13.90
C ARG A 60 1.88 22.83 -14.96
N HIS A 61 3.15 23.24 -14.91
CA HIS A 61 4.18 22.90 -15.89
C HIS A 61 5.48 22.58 -15.19
N ALA A 62 6.31 21.73 -15.80
CA ALA A 62 7.67 21.55 -15.36
C ALA A 62 8.46 22.86 -15.58
N ARG A 63 9.27 23.23 -14.60
CA ARG A 63 10.20 24.36 -14.69
C ARG A 63 11.55 23.97 -14.11
N GLU A 64 12.61 24.57 -14.61
CA GLU A 64 13.94 24.35 -14.06
C GLU A 64 13.99 24.79 -12.59
N VAL A 65 14.62 23.98 -11.74
CA VAL A 65 14.87 24.31 -10.33
C VAL A 65 15.90 25.44 -10.28
N THR A 66 15.57 26.50 -9.56
CA THR A 66 16.50 27.62 -9.40
C THR A 66 17.66 27.24 -8.46
N PRO A 67 18.83 27.88 -8.59
CA PRO A 67 19.95 27.68 -7.66
C PRO A 67 19.55 27.90 -6.19
N GLN A 68 18.69 28.86 -5.93
CA GLN A 68 18.18 29.15 -4.56
C GLN A 68 17.32 28.01 -4.02
N GLU A 69 16.42 27.45 -4.83
CA GLU A 69 15.62 26.29 -4.44
C GLU A 69 16.49 25.05 -4.24
N LEU A 70 17.43 24.81 -5.14
CA LEU A 70 18.35 23.67 -5.02
C LEU A 70 19.20 23.75 -3.74
N ASP A 71 19.61 24.95 -3.33
CA ASP A 71 20.35 25.18 -2.08
C ASP A 71 19.49 24.90 -0.82
N THR A 72 18.17 24.91 -0.93
CA THR A 72 17.28 24.52 0.18
C THR A 72 17.25 23.01 0.40
N LEU A 73 17.58 22.20 -0.59
CA LEU A 73 17.58 20.75 -0.51
C LEU A 73 18.89 20.25 0.12
N GLY A 74 18.78 19.39 1.13
CA GLY A 74 19.93 18.89 1.91
C GLY A 74 20.23 17.40 1.70
N ASP A 75 19.58 16.76 0.73
CA ASP A 75 19.70 15.32 0.49
C ASP A 75 20.87 14.96 -0.45
N PRO A 76 21.29 13.67 -0.52
CA PRO A 76 22.38 13.23 -1.37
C PRO A 76 22.17 13.48 -2.87
N MET A 77 20.93 13.40 -3.38
CA MET A 77 20.64 13.68 -4.80
C MET A 77 20.84 15.15 -5.13
N ALA A 78 20.36 16.06 -4.28
CA ALA A 78 20.62 17.50 -4.43
C ALA A 78 22.11 17.82 -4.42
N THR A 79 22.89 17.14 -3.55
CA THR A 79 24.35 17.26 -3.52
C THR A 79 24.97 16.82 -4.84
N LEU A 80 24.49 15.73 -5.45
CA LEU A 80 24.97 15.24 -6.73
C LEU A 80 24.70 16.25 -7.85
N PHE A 81 23.49 16.77 -7.95
CA PHE A 81 23.09 17.76 -8.97
C PHE A 81 23.78 19.11 -8.78
N PHE A 82 23.77 19.64 -7.57
CA PHE A 82 24.24 21.02 -7.30
C PHE A 82 25.77 21.12 -7.17
N ARG A 83 26.38 20.28 -6.33
CA ARG A 83 27.81 20.39 -6.03
C ARG A 83 28.70 19.72 -7.07
N ARG A 84 28.22 18.63 -7.66
CA ARG A 84 28.99 17.83 -8.62
C ARG A 84 28.58 18.05 -10.06
N HIS A 85 27.48 18.76 -10.31
CA HIS A 85 26.88 18.95 -11.64
C HIS A 85 26.75 17.65 -12.42
N ALA A 86 26.42 16.56 -11.72
CA ALA A 86 26.26 15.22 -12.26
C ALA A 86 24.78 14.85 -12.38
N PHE A 87 24.38 14.43 -13.58
CA PHE A 87 23.01 14.05 -13.91
C PHE A 87 23.02 12.62 -14.48
N PRO A 88 23.12 11.59 -13.62
CA PRO A 88 23.28 10.19 -14.06
C PRO A 88 22.09 9.73 -14.88
N MET A 89 22.34 9.04 -16.00
CA MET A 89 21.31 8.52 -16.89
C MET A 89 21.04 7.01 -16.68
N SER A 90 21.85 6.36 -15.87
CA SER A 90 21.66 4.97 -15.48
C SER A 90 21.81 4.78 -13.96
N VAL A 91 21.31 3.68 -13.46
CA VAL A 91 21.47 3.32 -12.03
C VAL A 91 22.96 3.13 -11.67
N GLN A 92 23.79 2.62 -12.59
CA GLN A 92 25.22 2.45 -12.34
C GLN A 92 25.91 3.80 -12.23
N GLU A 93 25.66 4.73 -13.16
CA GLU A 93 26.20 6.10 -13.07
C GLU A 93 25.76 6.81 -11.79
N LEU A 94 24.50 6.57 -11.35
CA LEU A 94 23.99 7.11 -10.09
C LEU A 94 24.81 6.57 -8.91
N LEU A 95 24.97 5.26 -8.81
CA LEU A 95 25.70 4.62 -7.71
C LEU A 95 27.18 5.05 -7.69
N ASP A 96 27.83 5.17 -8.86
CA ASP A 96 29.21 5.63 -8.99
C ASP A 96 29.36 7.12 -8.65
N GLY A 97 28.32 7.92 -8.88
CA GLY A 97 28.29 9.35 -8.57
C GLY A 97 28.02 9.68 -7.10
N LEU A 98 27.46 8.76 -6.33
CA LEU A 98 27.19 8.98 -4.91
C LEU A 98 28.48 8.98 -4.06
N PRO A 99 28.51 9.64 -2.89
CA PRO A 99 29.63 9.54 -1.96
C PRO A 99 29.91 8.08 -1.61
N ALA A 100 31.18 7.71 -1.45
CA ALA A 100 31.51 6.37 -1.00
C ALA A 100 30.86 6.09 0.36
N ALA A 101 30.01 5.06 0.39
CA ALA A 101 29.30 4.66 1.61
C ALA A 101 30.18 3.77 2.49
N PRO A 102 29.93 3.73 3.81
CA PRO A 102 30.59 2.75 4.70
C PRO A 102 30.27 1.30 4.32
N GLY A 103 29.12 1.07 3.69
CA GLY A 103 28.65 -0.24 3.21
C GLY A 103 28.41 -0.26 1.71
N GLN A 104 28.25 -1.47 1.17
CA GLN A 104 27.84 -1.65 -0.22
C GLN A 104 26.34 -1.39 -0.37
N PRO A 105 25.86 -0.92 -1.54
CA PRO A 105 24.44 -0.88 -1.87
C PRO A 105 23.82 -2.28 -1.68
N LYS A 106 22.66 -2.33 -1.03
CA LYS A 106 21.88 -3.57 -0.90
C LYS A 106 20.86 -3.61 -2.01
N VAL A 107 20.84 -4.68 -2.76
CA VAL A 107 19.99 -4.84 -3.96
C VAL A 107 18.91 -5.87 -3.67
N TYR A 108 17.68 -5.54 -3.98
CA TYR A 108 16.50 -6.38 -3.84
C TYR A 108 15.80 -6.51 -5.18
N LEU A 109 15.14 -7.65 -5.38
CA LEU A 109 14.37 -7.92 -6.59
C LEU A 109 12.89 -7.97 -6.26
N VAL A 110 12.10 -7.30 -7.08
CA VAL A 110 10.64 -7.17 -6.93
C VAL A 110 9.96 -7.67 -8.20
N SER A 111 9.07 -8.62 -8.04
CA SER A 111 8.10 -9.15 -8.99
C SER A 111 7.26 -10.18 -8.25
N GLU A 112 6.42 -10.93 -8.98
CA GLU A 112 5.67 -12.04 -8.38
C GLU A 112 6.61 -13.18 -7.96
N ALA A 113 6.90 -13.29 -6.67
CA ALA A 113 7.78 -14.32 -6.14
C ALA A 113 7.01 -15.60 -5.78
N GLY A 114 5.94 -15.46 -5.00
CA GLY A 114 5.18 -16.59 -4.48
C GLY A 114 4.08 -17.11 -5.38
N THR A 115 3.49 -16.26 -6.22
CA THR A 115 2.29 -16.57 -7.00
C THR A 115 2.56 -17.25 -8.35
N ILE A 116 3.80 -17.21 -8.82
CA ILE A 116 4.18 -17.81 -10.11
C ILE A 116 4.82 -19.17 -9.90
N PRO A 117 4.19 -20.27 -10.34
CA PRO A 117 4.81 -21.59 -10.33
C PRO A 117 6.05 -21.63 -11.24
N PRO A 118 7.07 -22.44 -10.89
CA PRO A 118 8.31 -22.51 -11.69
C PRO A 118 8.11 -22.86 -13.16
N ASP A 119 7.16 -23.74 -13.46
CA ASP A 119 6.83 -24.17 -14.82
C ASP A 119 6.04 -23.11 -15.62
N ALA A 120 5.42 -22.14 -14.95
CA ALA A 120 4.73 -21.03 -15.58
C ALA A 120 5.66 -19.85 -15.91
N ALA A 121 6.78 -19.71 -15.21
CA ALA A 121 7.69 -18.57 -15.33
C ALA A 121 8.13 -18.24 -16.77
N PRO A 122 8.45 -19.22 -17.65
CA PRO A 122 8.87 -18.95 -19.04
C PRO A 122 7.75 -18.36 -19.92
N HIS A 123 6.49 -18.48 -19.50
CA HIS A 123 5.31 -18.10 -20.28
C HIS A 123 4.74 -16.74 -19.89
N LEU A 124 5.25 -16.13 -18.81
CA LEU A 124 4.70 -14.92 -18.25
C LEU A 124 5.63 -13.73 -18.48
N ARG A 125 5.08 -12.66 -19.05
CA ARG A 125 5.75 -11.37 -19.06
C ARG A 125 5.53 -10.72 -17.70
N ARG A 126 6.61 -10.36 -17.03
CA ARG A 126 6.60 -9.75 -15.69
C ARG A 126 7.39 -8.47 -15.68
N ASP A 127 6.88 -7.47 -14.96
CA ASP A 127 7.62 -6.26 -14.67
C ASP A 127 8.54 -6.54 -13.47
N ILE A 128 9.81 -6.86 -13.77
CA ILE A 128 10.82 -7.09 -12.75
C ILE A 128 11.57 -5.79 -12.47
N ARG A 129 11.74 -5.48 -11.18
CA ARG A 129 12.40 -4.25 -10.74
C ARG A 129 13.51 -4.55 -9.73
N PHE A 130 14.53 -3.72 -9.75
CA PHE A 130 15.46 -3.61 -8.64
C PHE A 130 15.02 -2.50 -7.70
N ALA A 131 15.01 -2.80 -6.39
CA ALA A 131 14.99 -1.81 -5.33
C ALA A 131 16.36 -1.83 -4.65
N ILE A 132 16.97 -0.65 -4.46
CA ILE A 132 18.33 -0.54 -3.94
C ILE A 132 18.30 0.44 -2.78
N THR A 133 18.84 0.01 -1.62
CA THR A 133 19.05 0.91 -0.50
C THR A 133 20.52 1.32 -0.39
N TYR A 134 20.75 2.59 -0.11
CA TYR A 134 22.08 3.16 0.01
C TYR A 134 22.16 4.06 1.24
N ALA A 135 23.13 3.79 2.12
CA ALA A 135 23.42 4.61 3.29
C ALA A 135 24.67 5.46 3.01
N VAL A 136 24.53 6.77 2.95
CA VAL A 136 25.65 7.71 2.75
C VAL A 136 26.46 7.86 4.03
N GLN A 137 25.76 7.90 5.18
CA GLN A 137 26.37 8.03 6.50
C GLN A 137 25.69 7.05 7.48
N GLY A 138 26.50 6.34 8.28
CA GLY A 138 25.98 5.42 9.28
C GLY A 138 25.35 4.15 8.69
N ASN A 139 24.31 3.64 9.35
CA ASN A 139 23.67 2.36 9.02
C ASN A 139 22.24 2.52 8.44
N GLU A 140 21.66 3.72 8.54
CA GLU A 140 20.32 4.00 7.99
C GLU A 140 20.43 4.35 6.49
N ALA A 141 19.50 3.83 5.71
CA ALA A 141 19.44 4.15 4.29
C ALA A 141 19.03 5.62 4.09
N ASP A 142 19.82 6.35 3.32
CA ASP A 142 19.51 7.73 2.92
C ASP A 142 18.83 7.78 1.56
N LEU A 143 19.02 6.74 0.73
CA LEU A 143 18.35 6.61 -0.56
C LEU A 143 17.65 5.26 -0.67
N LEU A 144 16.46 5.31 -1.27
CA LEU A 144 15.78 4.17 -1.86
C LEU A 144 15.65 4.42 -3.35
N ILE A 145 16.30 3.58 -4.16
CA ILE A 145 16.36 3.69 -5.60
C ILE A 145 15.52 2.57 -6.20
N SER A 146 14.65 2.89 -7.15
CA SER A 146 13.85 1.91 -7.90
C SER A 146 14.12 2.04 -9.38
N THR A 147 14.39 0.90 -10.05
CA THR A 147 14.64 0.85 -11.49
C THR A 147 14.15 -0.47 -12.08
N GLY A 148 13.72 -0.47 -13.34
CA GLY A 148 13.35 -1.70 -14.04
C GLY A 148 14.56 -2.57 -14.33
N ALA A 149 14.35 -3.87 -14.30
CA ALA A 149 15.33 -4.87 -14.73
C ALA A 149 15.21 -5.06 -16.25
N THR A 150 15.99 -4.29 -17.00
CA THR A 150 15.99 -4.31 -18.48
C THR A 150 17.40 -4.26 -19.04
N SER A 151 17.52 -4.68 -20.30
CA SER A 151 18.79 -4.63 -21.03
C SER A 151 19.24 -3.20 -21.40
N ASP A 152 18.35 -2.21 -21.36
CA ASP A 152 18.69 -0.81 -21.59
C ASP A 152 18.46 0.05 -20.33
N PRO A 153 19.49 0.23 -19.50
CA PRO A 153 19.37 0.99 -18.26
C PRO A 153 19.13 2.49 -18.48
N THR A 154 19.29 3.01 -19.71
CA THR A 154 19.10 4.44 -20.01
C THR A 154 17.66 4.78 -20.40
N THR A 155 16.87 3.80 -20.81
CA THR A 155 15.48 3.99 -21.21
C THR A 155 14.49 3.49 -20.15
N THR A 156 14.92 2.60 -19.25
CA THR A 156 14.07 2.13 -18.13
C THR A 156 13.78 3.26 -17.16
N PHE A 157 12.71 3.14 -16.38
CA PHE A 157 12.46 4.11 -15.32
C PHE A 157 13.60 4.10 -14.27
N LEU A 158 13.84 5.26 -13.66
CA LEU A 158 14.76 5.42 -12.53
C LEU A 158 14.18 6.46 -11.59
N GLN A 159 13.83 6.02 -10.38
CA GLN A 159 13.21 6.83 -9.34
C GLN A 159 14.01 6.74 -8.06
N VAL A 160 14.06 7.82 -7.31
CA VAL A 160 14.81 7.90 -6.07
C VAL A 160 14.00 8.64 -5.01
N ALA A 161 13.82 8.03 -3.85
CA ALA A 161 13.47 8.71 -2.62
C ALA A 161 14.77 8.97 -1.83
N SER A 162 15.06 10.22 -1.53
CA SER A 162 16.31 10.68 -0.92
C SER A 162 16.03 11.43 0.37
N TRP A 163 16.60 10.97 1.49
CA TRP A 163 16.39 11.61 2.78
C TRP A 163 17.19 12.91 2.91
N ASP A 164 16.50 13.97 3.21
CA ASP A 164 17.07 15.28 3.51
C ASP A 164 17.24 15.41 5.02
N GLU A 165 18.47 15.24 5.50
CA GLU A 165 18.77 15.31 6.94
C GLU A 165 18.56 16.71 7.51
N ARG A 166 18.70 17.77 6.71
CA ARG A 166 18.51 19.16 7.14
C ARG A 166 17.03 19.51 7.34
N ASN A 167 16.18 19.02 6.42
CA ASN A 167 14.76 19.30 6.43
C ASN A 167 13.94 18.16 7.05
N GLU A 168 14.58 17.04 7.35
CA GLU A 168 13.97 15.81 7.91
C GLU A 168 12.78 15.29 7.09
N VAL A 169 12.93 15.25 5.76
CA VAL A 169 11.92 14.80 4.81
C VAL A 169 12.54 13.91 3.74
N PHE A 170 11.73 13.12 3.06
CA PHE A 170 12.12 12.53 1.79
C PHE A 170 11.86 13.53 0.66
N ASN A 171 12.82 13.66 -0.25
CA ASN A 171 12.67 14.27 -1.55
C ASN A 171 12.55 13.17 -2.62
N TYR A 172 11.64 13.34 -3.55
CA TYR A 172 11.34 12.35 -4.58
C TYR A 172 11.85 12.87 -5.93
N TYR A 173 12.64 12.05 -6.60
CA TYR A 173 13.24 12.36 -7.90
C TYR A 173 12.91 11.28 -8.92
N MET A 174 12.67 11.70 -10.14
CA MET A 174 12.42 10.82 -11.28
C MET A 174 13.31 11.23 -12.45
N ARG A 175 13.97 10.25 -13.06
CA ARG A 175 14.65 10.49 -14.31
C ARG A 175 13.63 10.46 -15.45
N ILE A 176 13.54 11.56 -16.18
CA ILE A 176 12.80 11.68 -17.43
C ILE A 176 13.83 12.09 -18.48
N SER A 177 14.38 11.07 -19.17
CA SER A 177 15.49 11.27 -20.10
C SER A 177 15.20 12.41 -21.10
N PRO A 178 16.12 13.37 -21.31
CA PRO A 178 17.51 13.39 -20.83
C PRO A 178 17.72 14.17 -19.52
N SER A 179 16.73 14.31 -18.66
CA SER A 179 16.74 15.18 -17.48
C SER A 179 16.32 14.45 -16.21
N TRP A 180 16.39 15.17 -15.10
CA TRP A 180 15.80 14.77 -13.82
C TRP A 180 14.69 15.73 -13.41
N VAL A 181 13.70 15.21 -12.71
CA VAL A 181 12.59 15.98 -12.14
C VAL A 181 12.51 15.71 -10.64
N TRP A 182 12.54 16.77 -9.85
CA TRP A 182 12.12 16.74 -8.46
C TRP A 182 10.58 16.79 -8.42
N THR A 183 9.97 15.76 -7.91
CA THR A 183 8.52 15.56 -7.92
C THR A 183 7.82 15.94 -6.61
N GLY A 184 8.59 16.51 -5.68
CA GLY A 184 8.12 16.99 -4.39
C GLY A 184 8.79 16.30 -3.20
N SER A 185 8.33 16.66 -2.02
CA SER A 185 8.81 16.16 -0.73
C SER A 185 7.71 15.38 0.00
N SER A 186 8.06 14.81 1.15
CA SER A 186 7.10 14.17 2.06
C SER A 186 5.93 15.08 2.43
N TRP A 187 6.13 16.39 2.55
CA TRP A 187 5.05 17.33 2.83
C TRP A 187 4.12 17.54 1.63
N ASP A 188 4.68 17.54 0.41
CA ASP A 188 3.87 17.63 -0.81
C ASP A 188 2.95 16.40 -0.95
N ALA A 189 3.41 15.21 -0.53
CA ALA A 189 2.58 14.00 -0.53
C ALA A 189 1.32 14.12 0.35
N LEU A 190 1.39 14.91 1.43
CA LEU A 190 0.26 15.14 2.34
C LEU A 190 -0.63 16.30 1.91
N ALA A 191 -0.13 17.21 1.07
CA ALA A 191 -0.85 18.40 0.66
C ALA A 191 -2.02 18.07 -0.29
N ALA A 192 -3.18 18.71 -0.07
CA ALA A 192 -4.40 18.43 -0.81
C ALA A 192 -4.25 18.49 -2.35
N PRO A 193 -3.49 19.46 -2.94
CA PRO A 193 -3.36 19.53 -4.41
C PRO A 193 -2.64 18.34 -5.03
N SER A 194 -1.65 17.76 -4.34
CA SER A 194 -0.72 16.74 -4.86
C SER A 194 -0.95 15.34 -4.32
N ARG A 195 -1.72 15.22 -3.25
CA ARG A 195 -2.03 13.93 -2.60
C ARG A 195 -2.61 12.93 -3.58
N GLY A 196 -2.03 11.73 -3.62
CA GLY A 196 -2.46 10.64 -4.49
C GLY A 196 -2.26 10.91 -5.98
N LYS A 197 -1.34 11.81 -6.36
CA LYS A 197 -1.02 12.14 -7.75
C LYS A 197 0.47 11.96 -8.03
N GLY A 198 0.80 11.48 -9.24
CA GLY A 198 2.18 11.21 -9.63
C GLY A 198 2.87 10.24 -8.68
N CYS A 199 4.06 10.52 -8.21
CA CYS A 199 4.77 9.66 -7.23
C CYS A 199 3.99 9.45 -5.93
N PHE A 200 3.07 10.36 -5.60
CA PHE A 200 2.29 10.28 -4.36
C PHE A 200 1.01 9.43 -4.47
N ASP A 201 0.76 8.78 -5.58
CA ASP A 201 -0.26 7.73 -5.65
C ASP A 201 0.18 6.46 -4.89
N SER A 202 1.49 6.20 -4.84
CA SER A 202 2.11 5.12 -4.08
C SER A 202 2.78 5.56 -2.79
N HIS A 203 3.30 6.79 -2.71
CA HIS A 203 3.91 7.36 -1.51
C HIS A 203 2.94 8.32 -0.79
N ILE A 204 1.68 7.93 -0.65
CA ILE A 204 0.57 8.80 -0.21
C ILE A 204 0.75 9.43 1.16
N ASN A 205 1.53 8.81 2.05
CA ASN A 205 1.85 9.32 3.38
C ASN A 205 3.21 10.04 3.45
N GLY A 206 3.88 10.23 2.33
CA GLY A 206 5.18 10.89 2.24
C GLY A 206 6.35 10.06 2.76
N SER A 207 6.15 8.75 2.96
CA SER A 207 7.18 7.80 3.34
C SER A 207 7.62 6.95 2.15
N VAL A 208 8.79 6.33 2.26
CA VAL A 208 9.24 5.28 1.33
C VAL A 208 8.45 4.01 1.61
N VAL A 209 7.21 3.98 1.18
CA VAL A 209 6.38 2.80 1.31
C VAL A 209 6.67 1.86 0.16
N MET A 210 6.97 0.64 0.53
CA MET A 210 7.01 -0.47 -0.39
C MET A 210 5.75 -1.30 -0.13
N LYS A 211 4.78 -1.17 -1.01
CA LYS A 211 3.58 -1.99 -0.97
C LYS A 211 3.95 -3.46 -0.98
N GLU A 212 3.11 -4.24 -0.38
CA GLU A 212 3.29 -5.68 -0.29
C GLU A 212 4.61 -6.10 0.40
N LEU A 213 5.29 -5.19 1.09
CA LEU A 213 6.46 -5.51 1.89
C LEU A 213 6.07 -5.91 3.31
N LYS A 214 5.51 -7.10 3.43
CA LYS A 214 5.17 -7.76 4.69
C LYS A 214 5.16 -9.27 4.45
N GLN A 215 5.48 -10.04 5.45
CA GLN A 215 5.31 -11.50 5.35
C GLN A 215 3.82 -11.86 5.13
N PRO A 216 3.51 -12.82 4.28
CA PRO A 216 4.39 -13.54 3.37
C PRO A 216 4.76 -12.68 2.15
N TRP A 217 6.03 -12.54 1.81
CA TRP A 217 6.49 -11.71 0.67
C TRP A 217 6.10 -12.33 -0.67
N LEU A 218 4.90 -12.06 -1.14
CA LEU A 218 4.38 -12.65 -2.38
C LEU A 218 5.04 -12.10 -3.65
N ASN A 219 5.50 -10.86 -3.58
CA ASN A 219 6.03 -10.11 -4.71
C ASN A 219 7.51 -9.68 -4.51
N TRP A 220 8.23 -10.31 -3.60
CA TRP A 220 9.64 -10.03 -3.34
C TRP A 220 10.48 -11.29 -3.36
N GLN A 221 11.67 -11.19 -3.95
CA GLN A 221 12.68 -12.23 -3.77
C GLN A 221 13.00 -12.40 -2.29
N SER A 222 12.81 -13.60 -1.77
CA SER A 222 13.03 -13.93 -0.36
C SER A 222 13.43 -15.41 -0.21
N GLN A 223 13.70 -15.85 1.00
CA GLN A 223 13.93 -17.28 1.27
C GLN A 223 12.65 -18.10 1.11
N SER A 224 11.50 -17.49 1.39
CA SER A 224 10.19 -18.17 1.36
C SER A 224 9.41 -17.98 0.06
N ALA A 225 9.79 -17.02 -0.79
CA ALA A 225 9.11 -16.70 -2.05
C ALA A 225 10.14 -16.26 -3.11
N ALA A 226 10.64 -17.22 -3.89
CA ALA A 226 11.65 -16.95 -4.90
C ALA A 226 11.01 -16.52 -6.23
N ILE A 227 11.53 -15.42 -6.81
CA ILE A 227 11.17 -14.99 -8.16
C ILE A 227 11.74 -16.00 -9.15
N GLN A 228 10.87 -16.65 -9.92
CA GLN A 228 11.26 -17.66 -10.88
C GLN A 228 11.69 -17.00 -12.19
N LEU A 229 12.89 -17.30 -12.66
CA LEU A 229 13.43 -16.87 -13.96
C LEU A 229 13.76 -18.10 -14.82
N ALA A 230 13.55 -17.99 -16.13
CA ALA A 230 14.02 -19.00 -17.08
C ALA A 230 15.56 -19.19 -16.97
N GLU A 231 16.06 -20.36 -17.37
CA GLU A 231 17.50 -20.64 -17.29
C GLU A 231 18.33 -19.72 -18.19
N ASP A 232 17.78 -19.33 -19.33
CA ASP A 232 18.38 -18.46 -20.34
C ASP A 232 17.98 -16.98 -20.19
N ASP A 233 17.29 -16.62 -19.12
CA ASP A 233 16.87 -15.25 -18.87
C ASP A 233 18.09 -14.31 -18.79
N PRO A 234 18.16 -13.25 -19.64
CA PRO A 234 19.30 -12.34 -19.69
C PRO A 234 19.52 -11.58 -18.36
N LEU A 235 18.50 -11.45 -17.52
CA LEU A 235 18.60 -10.82 -16.21
C LEU A 235 19.61 -11.56 -15.30
N ARG A 236 19.79 -12.89 -15.48
CA ARG A 236 20.78 -13.66 -14.71
C ARG A 236 22.22 -13.19 -14.93
N ALA A 237 22.49 -12.52 -16.05
CA ALA A 237 23.80 -11.95 -16.38
C ALA A 237 23.98 -10.54 -15.80
N ASP A 238 22.91 -9.87 -15.37
CA ASP A 238 22.94 -8.51 -14.83
C ASP A 238 23.80 -8.43 -13.55
N PRO A 239 24.74 -7.47 -13.45
CA PRO A 239 25.56 -7.28 -12.26
C PRO A 239 24.75 -7.01 -10.98
N LEU A 240 23.61 -6.33 -11.08
CA LEU A 240 22.71 -6.07 -9.95
C LEU A 240 22.03 -7.37 -9.51
N TYR A 241 21.56 -8.19 -10.46
CA TYR A 241 20.92 -9.47 -10.15
C TYR A 241 21.83 -10.39 -9.32
N ARG A 242 23.13 -10.42 -9.64
CA ARG A 242 24.11 -11.23 -8.90
C ARG A 242 24.33 -10.79 -7.46
N ARG A 243 23.84 -9.62 -7.08
CA ARG A 243 23.96 -9.02 -5.74
C ARG A 243 22.64 -9.01 -4.98
N VAL A 244 21.58 -9.57 -5.55
CA VAL A 244 20.24 -9.60 -4.95
C VAL A 244 20.27 -10.38 -3.63
N ILE A 245 19.70 -9.77 -2.60
CA ILE A 245 19.46 -10.37 -1.29
C ILE A 245 17.95 -10.44 -1.00
N GLY A 246 17.55 -11.22 -0.01
CA GLY A 246 16.14 -11.41 0.32
C GLY A 246 15.50 -10.20 0.99
N ALA A 247 14.19 -10.06 0.82
CA ALA A 247 13.37 -8.97 1.36
C ALA A 247 13.39 -8.91 2.90
N GLU A 248 13.78 -9.99 3.57
CA GLU A 248 14.01 -10.06 5.02
C GLU A 248 14.99 -8.98 5.52
N ASN A 249 15.90 -8.54 4.65
CA ASN A 249 16.84 -7.45 4.95
C ASN A 249 16.29 -6.06 4.61
N LEU A 250 15.24 -5.97 3.81
CA LEU A 250 14.62 -4.70 3.42
C LEU A 250 13.56 -4.24 4.41
N GLU A 251 12.76 -5.15 4.93
CA GLU A 251 11.66 -4.82 5.85
C GLU A 251 12.10 -3.98 7.06
N PRO A 252 13.17 -4.33 7.81
CA PRO A 252 13.66 -3.48 8.90
C PRO A 252 14.11 -2.10 8.43
N THR A 253 14.68 -2.00 7.23
CA THR A 253 15.10 -0.72 6.64
C THR A 253 13.88 0.17 6.37
N VAL A 254 12.84 -0.38 5.75
CA VAL A 254 11.59 0.37 5.48
C VAL A 254 10.89 0.78 6.78
N ARG A 255 10.83 -0.11 7.78
CA ARG A 255 10.32 0.23 9.13
C ARG A 255 11.06 1.42 9.75
N SER A 256 12.39 1.45 9.62
CA SER A 256 13.21 2.57 10.09
C SER A 256 12.85 3.87 9.35
N GLN A 257 12.70 3.82 8.03
CA GLN A 257 12.34 5.00 7.22
C GLN A 257 10.94 5.54 7.55
N ILE A 258 9.95 4.66 7.73
CA ILE A 258 8.60 5.03 8.19
C ILE A 258 8.69 5.72 9.56
N SER A 259 9.45 5.14 10.48
CA SER A 259 9.62 5.70 11.83
C SER A 259 10.35 7.06 11.81
N ARG A 260 11.35 7.22 10.94
CA ARG A 260 12.12 8.46 10.76
C ARG A 260 11.19 9.60 10.33
N TRP A 261 10.41 9.39 9.29
CA TRP A 261 9.44 10.37 8.81
C TRP A 261 8.29 10.62 9.80
N THR A 262 7.76 9.58 10.44
CA THR A 262 6.71 9.71 11.45
C THR A 262 7.17 10.54 12.63
N ARG A 263 8.42 10.37 13.11
CA ARG A 263 9.01 11.21 14.16
C ARG A 263 9.05 12.70 13.78
N THR A 264 9.41 13.02 12.53
CA THR A 264 9.40 14.40 12.02
C THR A 264 8.00 15.00 12.09
N ARG A 265 7.00 14.26 11.59
CA ARG A 265 5.59 14.68 11.63
C ARG A 265 5.13 14.94 13.08
N LEU A 266 5.47 14.05 13.99
CA LEU A 266 5.07 14.15 15.40
C LEU A 266 5.86 15.24 16.15
N ARG A 267 7.15 15.45 15.85
CA ARG A 267 7.94 16.54 16.44
C ARG A 267 7.36 17.91 16.09
N ALA A 268 6.98 18.12 14.84
CA ALA A 268 6.31 19.36 14.41
C ALA A 268 4.99 19.63 15.18
N VAL A 269 4.38 18.57 15.72
CA VAL A 269 3.17 18.64 16.58
C VAL A 269 3.50 19.00 18.02
N THR A 270 4.60 18.44 18.57
CA THR A 270 4.90 18.55 20.00
C THR A 270 5.59 19.85 20.38
N ASP A 271 6.34 20.48 19.48
CA ASP A 271 7.12 21.68 19.75
C ASP A 271 6.26 22.93 20.12
N GLY A 272 5.00 22.95 19.75
CA GLY A 272 4.09 24.06 20.09
C GLY A 272 2.81 23.65 20.81
N GLY A 273 2.67 22.38 21.18
CA GLY A 273 1.42 21.84 21.73
C GLY A 273 0.24 21.93 20.74
N THR A 274 0.50 22.15 19.46
CA THR A 274 -0.50 22.34 18.40
C THR A 274 -0.26 21.42 17.23
N VAL A 275 -1.29 20.66 16.83
CA VAL A 275 -1.32 19.87 15.61
C VAL A 275 -1.83 20.75 14.48
N GLN A 276 -1.03 20.99 13.44
CA GLN A 276 -1.42 21.85 12.32
C GLN A 276 -2.46 21.17 11.41
N HIS A 277 -2.29 19.88 11.14
CA HIS A 277 -3.13 19.08 10.26
C HIS A 277 -3.44 17.73 10.90
N PRO A 278 -4.39 17.64 11.85
CA PRO A 278 -4.76 16.38 12.51
C PRO A 278 -5.25 15.33 11.53
N ASP A 279 -5.91 15.75 10.45
CA ASP A 279 -6.39 14.89 9.38
C ASP A 279 -5.25 14.13 8.68
N HIS A 280 -4.08 14.74 8.51
CA HIS A 280 -2.92 14.07 7.93
C HIS A 280 -2.35 12.94 8.82
N LEU A 281 -2.54 13.05 10.13
CA LEU A 281 -2.04 12.06 11.10
C LEU A 281 -3.04 10.94 11.38
N LEU A 282 -4.33 11.26 11.44
CA LEU A 282 -5.38 10.31 11.82
C LEU A 282 -5.98 9.55 10.63
N ARG A 283 -5.57 9.88 9.42
CA ARG A 283 -6.03 9.25 8.19
C ARG A 283 -5.85 7.74 8.22
N GLN A 284 -4.69 7.27 8.62
CA GLN A 284 -4.35 5.85 8.68
C GLN A 284 -5.24 5.06 9.65
N LEU A 285 -5.81 5.73 10.66
CA LEU A 285 -6.74 5.10 11.59
C LEU A 285 -8.14 4.90 11.00
N PHE A 286 -8.61 5.89 10.25
CA PHE A 286 -9.99 5.90 9.75
C PHE A 286 -10.12 5.41 8.31
N THR A 287 -9.10 5.64 7.48
CA THR A 287 -9.14 5.30 6.05
C THR A 287 -7.98 4.38 5.67
N THR A 288 -8.16 3.61 4.61
CA THR A 288 -7.07 2.84 4.02
C THR A 288 -6.21 3.77 3.17
N THR A 289 -4.94 3.91 3.49
CA THR A 289 -4.00 4.72 2.72
C THR A 289 -3.06 3.87 1.87
N THR A 290 -2.68 2.71 2.37
CA THR A 290 -1.89 1.71 1.66
C THR A 290 -2.30 0.31 2.10
N VAL A 291 -1.89 -0.73 1.39
CA VAL A 291 -2.24 -2.12 1.68
C VAL A 291 -1.05 -3.04 1.50
N ASN A 292 -1.07 -4.18 2.19
CA ASN A 292 -0.26 -5.34 1.89
C ASN A 292 -1.08 -6.39 1.14
N LEU A 293 -0.43 -7.24 0.34
CA LEU A 293 -1.05 -8.43 -0.24
C LEU A 293 -0.61 -9.67 0.51
N THR A 294 -1.55 -10.49 0.90
CA THR A 294 -1.33 -11.74 1.63
C THR A 294 -2.03 -12.91 0.96
N SER A 295 -1.66 -14.13 1.32
CA SER A 295 -2.27 -15.35 0.82
C SER A 295 -2.22 -16.46 1.86
N THR A 296 -2.83 -17.62 1.52
CA THR A 296 -2.83 -18.84 2.36
C THR A 296 -1.43 -19.44 2.55
N ALA A 297 -0.51 -19.18 1.63
CA ALA A 297 0.86 -19.71 1.66
C ALA A 297 1.84 -18.71 1.04
N THR A 298 3.13 -18.97 1.13
CA THR A 298 4.19 -18.13 0.54
C THR A 298 4.54 -18.49 -0.89
N GLN A 299 4.17 -19.69 -1.33
CA GLN A 299 4.46 -20.20 -2.69
C GLN A 299 3.27 -20.96 -3.24
N SER A 300 3.12 -20.90 -4.56
CA SER A 300 2.15 -21.69 -5.32
C SER A 300 2.39 -23.18 -5.13
N ALA A 301 1.32 -23.92 -4.82
CA ALA A 301 1.34 -25.36 -4.64
C ALA A 301 -0.02 -25.94 -4.98
N ALA A 302 -0.02 -27.11 -5.62
CA ALA A 302 -1.24 -27.83 -5.94
C ALA A 302 -1.96 -28.30 -4.66
N VAL A 303 -3.28 -28.17 -4.65
CA VAL A 303 -4.16 -28.66 -3.57
C VAL A 303 -5.00 -29.82 -4.08
N ARG A 304 -5.12 -30.85 -3.25
CA ARG A 304 -5.98 -32.00 -3.49
C ARG A 304 -7.16 -31.98 -2.54
N PRO A 305 -8.31 -32.56 -2.91
CA PRO A 305 -9.49 -32.58 -2.05
C PRO A 305 -9.30 -33.31 -0.71
N ASP A 306 -8.32 -34.22 -0.62
CA ASP A 306 -7.97 -35.01 0.56
C ASP A 306 -6.77 -34.46 1.35
N ASP A 307 -6.25 -33.30 0.96
CA ASP A 307 -5.23 -32.60 1.74
C ASP A 307 -5.79 -32.04 3.06
N ASP A 308 -4.89 -31.65 3.98
CA ASP A 308 -5.26 -31.00 5.23
C ASP A 308 -6.05 -29.69 4.98
N PRO A 309 -6.90 -29.27 5.93
CA PRO A 309 -7.62 -28.00 5.81
C PRO A 309 -6.68 -26.81 5.60
N LEU A 310 -7.09 -25.87 4.75
CA LEU A 310 -6.34 -24.68 4.41
C LEU A 310 -6.72 -23.52 5.34
N HIS A 311 -5.75 -22.99 6.06
CA HIS A 311 -5.92 -21.79 6.85
C HIS A 311 -5.92 -20.55 5.96
N LEU A 312 -6.91 -19.67 6.14
CA LEU A 312 -6.96 -18.41 5.44
C LEU A 312 -6.24 -17.31 6.25
N PRO A 313 -5.61 -16.33 5.59
CA PRO A 313 -4.83 -15.33 6.30
C PRO A 313 -5.68 -14.52 7.27
N MET A 314 -5.17 -14.29 8.49
CA MET A 314 -5.89 -13.55 9.54
C MET A 314 -6.21 -12.13 9.08
N GLY A 315 -5.34 -11.49 8.31
CA GLY A 315 -5.56 -10.15 7.75
C GLY A 315 -6.75 -10.04 6.79
N PHE A 316 -7.27 -11.17 6.28
CA PHE A 316 -8.52 -11.19 5.54
C PHE A 316 -9.76 -10.96 6.44
N TRP A 317 -9.68 -11.38 7.70
CA TRP A 317 -10.79 -11.35 8.64
C TRP A 317 -10.82 -10.07 9.50
N LEU A 318 -9.66 -9.58 9.91
CA LEU A 318 -9.51 -8.42 10.78
C LEU A 318 -8.11 -7.78 10.63
N ASN A 319 -7.93 -6.56 11.13
CA ASN A 319 -6.59 -5.97 11.26
C ASN A 319 -5.89 -6.57 12.49
N ASN A 320 -5.32 -7.78 12.31
CA ASN A 320 -4.69 -8.53 13.38
C ASN A 320 -3.50 -7.80 14.02
N ASP A 321 -2.64 -7.16 13.22
CA ASP A 321 -1.47 -6.45 13.73
C ASP A 321 -1.87 -5.33 14.71
N ALA A 322 -2.90 -4.54 14.36
CA ALA A 322 -3.34 -3.47 15.24
C ALA A 322 -4.18 -3.97 16.41
N LEU A 323 -5.12 -4.91 16.18
CA LEU A 323 -6.05 -5.34 17.21
C LEU A 323 -5.43 -6.37 18.16
N LEU A 324 -4.74 -7.38 17.64
CA LEU A 324 -4.20 -8.47 18.46
C LEU A 324 -2.80 -8.16 18.97
N ASP A 325 -1.90 -7.69 18.09
CA ASP A 325 -0.49 -7.50 18.45
C ASP A 325 -0.27 -6.17 19.18
N ASP A 326 -0.78 -5.05 18.62
CA ASP A 326 -0.51 -3.72 19.16
C ASP A 326 -1.43 -3.32 20.33
N LEU A 327 -2.73 -3.65 20.23
CA LEU A 327 -3.72 -3.36 21.27
C LEU A 327 -3.90 -4.49 22.28
N GLU A 328 -3.22 -5.61 22.05
CA GLU A 328 -3.20 -6.77 22.95
C GLU A 328 -4.60 -7.34 23.23
N LEU A 329 -5.47 -7.40 22.19
CA LEU A 329 -6.76 -8.05 22.31
C LEU A 329 -6.59 -9.56 22.17
N GLU A 330 -6.99 -10.30 23.19
CA GLU A 330 -6.87 -11.75 23.22
C GLU A 330 -8.06 -12.41 22.51
N VAL A 331 -7.80 -13.38 21.64
CA VAL A 331 -8.83 -14.11 20.89
C VAL A 331 -8.70 -15.61 21.18
N ASP A 332 -9.75 -16.18 21.77
CA ASP A 332 -9.87 -17.62 21.98
C ASP A 332 -10.57 -18.28 20.78
N ALA A 333 -9.91 -18.25 19.62
CA ALA A 333 -10.36 -18.89 18.38
C ALA A 333 -9.14 -19.26 17.51
N ALA A 334 -9.22 -20.39 16.83
CA ALA A 334 -8.24 -20.77 15.84
C ALA A 334 -8.31 -19.86 14.59
N VAL A 335 -7.22 -19.79 13.83
CA VAL A 335 -7.23 -19.19 12.50
C VAL A 335 -8.24 -19.94 11.63
N PRO A 336 -9.21 -19.25 10.99
CA PRO A 336 -10.22 -19.91 10.20
C PRO A 336 -9.63 -20.77 9.08
N ALA A 337 -10.15 -21.98 8.95
CA ALA A 337 -9.70 -22.96 7.96
C ALA A 337 -10.87 -23.59 7.21
N THR A 338 -10.67 -23.87 5.93
CA THR A 338 -11.63 -24.54 5.05
C THR A 338 -11.15 -25.96 4.71
N PRO A 339 -12.04 -26.95 4.59
CA PRO A 339 -11.69 -28.24 4.01
C PRO A 339 -11.11 -28.09 2.59
N ALA A 340 -10.03 -28.82 2.29
CA ALA A 340 -9.38 -28.77 0.98
C ALA A 340 -10.34 -29.14 -0.18
N ALA A 341 -11.31 -30.03 0.09
CA ALA A 341 -12.35 -30.37 -0.88
C ALA A 341 -13.27 -29.19 -1.23
N LEU A 342 -13.61 -28.31 -0.29
CA LEU A 342 -14.39 -27.10 -0.56
C LEU A 342 -13.54 -26.08 -1.32
N TYR A 343 -12.28 -25.96 -0.96
CA TYR A 343 -11.35 -25.05 -1.62
C TYR A 343 -11.19 -25.40 -3.09
N THR A 344 -10.84 -26.65 -3.41
CA THR A 344 -10.67 -27.12 -4.80
C THR A 344 -11.96 -27.01 -5.60
N ALA A 345 -13.10 -27.38 -5.02
CA ALA A 345 -14.40 -27.22 -5.68
C ALA A 345 -14.75 -25.76 -6.00
N ALA A 346 -14.33 -24.82 -5.14
CA ALA A 346 -14.52 -23.40 -5.42
C ALA A 346 -13.58 -22.87 -6.49
N LEU A 347 -12.31 -23.32 -6.55
CA LEU A 347 -11.40 -22.97 -7.64
C LEU A 347 -12.01 -23.34 -8.99
N ASP A 348 -12.54 -24.57 -9.11
CA ASP A 348 -13.18 -25.04 -10.34
C ASP A 348 -14.46 -24.24 -10.65
N ARG A 349 -15.32 -24.04 -9.64
CA ARG A 349 -16.62 -23.36 -9.80
C ARG A 349 -16.50 -21.92 -10.26
N PHE A 350 -15.49 -21.18 -9.76
CA PHE A 350 -15.27 -19.79 -10.09
C PHE A 350 -14.23 -19.61 -11.20
N GLY A 351 -13.72 -20.68 -11.80
CA GLY A 351 -12.79 -20.63 -12.91
C GLY A 351 -11.48 -19.92 -12.57
N PHE A 352 -10.93 -20.18 -11.37
CA PHE A 352 -9.67 -19.55 -10.95
C PHE A 352 -8.52 -19.98 -11.85
N ARG A 353 -7.79 -19.01 -12.40
CA ARG A 353 -6.66 -19.26 -13.27
C ARG A 353 -5.62 -18.15 -13.18
N LEU A 354 -4.38 -18.54 -13.45
CA LEU A 354 -3.30 -17.63 -13.77
C LEU A 354 -3.35 -17.39 -15.29
N GLU A 355 -3.47 -16.14 -15.71
CA GLU A 355 -3.62 -15.78 -17.12
C GLU A 355 -2.74 -14.58 -17.47
N GLU A 356 -2.04 -14.69 -18.60
CA GLU A 356 -1.33 -13.57 -19.21
C GLU A 356 -1.81 -13.45 -20.68
N LYS A 357 -2.54 -12.37 -20.96
CA LYS A 357 -3.24 -12.18 -22.23
C LYS A 357 -2.30 -11.98 -23.43
N ALA A 358 -1.12 -11.35 -23.20
CA ALA A 358 -0.21 -11.04 -24.29
C ALA A 358 0.46 -12.30 -24.87
N SER A 359 0.78 -13.27 -24.01
CA SER A 359 1.32 -14.58 -24.44
C SER A 359 0.24 -15.62 -24.75
N GLY A 360 -1.01 -15.37 -24.38
CA GLY A 360 -2.09 -16.35 -24.42
C GLY A 360 -1.94 -17.47 -23.38
N PHE A 361 -1.09 -17.28 -22.38
CA PHE A 361 -0.89 -18.25 -21.32
C PHE A 361 -2.09 -18.30 -20.39
N SER A 362 -2.55 -19.49 -20.04
CA SER A 362 -3.60 -19.72 -19.03
C SER A 362 -3.40 -21.08 -18.37
N ARG A 363 -3.48 -21.13 -17.05
CA ARG A 363 -3.48 -22.39 -16.29
C ARG A 363 -4.46 -22.29 -15.11
N PRO A 364 -5.06 -23.42 -14.67
CA PRO A 364 -5.89 -23.46 -13.49
C PRO A 364 -5.18 -22.91 -12.24
N GLY A 365 -5.94 -22.30 -11.34
CA GLY A 365 -5.46 -21.84 -10.05
C GLY A 365 -5.06 -22.98 -9.10
N ASP A 366 -4.39 -22.59 -8.02
CA ASP A 366 -3.94 -23.48 -6.96
C ASP A 366 -4.15 -22.85 -5.57
N THR A 367 -3.40 -23.25 -4.55
CA THR A 367 -3.54 -22.78 -3.16
C THR A 367 -3.56 -21.26 -2.97
N PHE A 368 -2.89 -20.52 -3.83
CA PHE A 368 -2.80 -19.07 -3.71
C PHE A 368 -4.01 -18.33 -4.27
N PHE A 369 -4.58 -18.85 -5.35
CA PHE A 369 -5.37 -18.02 -6.24
C PHE A 369 -6.68 -17.51 -5.64
N ALA A 370 -7.37 -18.28 -4.80
CA ALA A 370 -8.62 -17.81 -4.21
C ALA A 370 -8.41 -16.66 -3.21
N PHE A 371 -7.29 -16.66 -2.49
CA PHE A 371 -7.06 -15.79 -1.34
C PHE A 371 -5.75 -14.99 -1.40
N VAL A 372 -5.34 -14.56 -2.58
CA VAL A 372 -4.45 -13.40 -2.71
C VAL A 372 -5.30 -12.15 -2.49
N VAL A 373 -5.20 -11.57 -1.33
CA VAL A 373 -6.11 -10.49 -0.88
C VAL A 373 -5.36 -9.36 -0.21
N PRO A 374 -5.90 -8.11 -0.27
CA PRO A 374 -5.35 -7.00 0.49
C PRO A 374 -5.60 -7.18 2.00
N GLU A 375 -4.61 -6.82 2.79
CA GLU A 375 -4.68 -6.69 4.25
C GLU A 375 -4.13 -5.34 4.71
N ALA A 376 -4.33 -5.00 6.00
CA ALA A 376 -3.83 -3.76 6.56
C ALA A 376 -2.30 -3.66 6.45
N ALA A 377 -1.82 -2.51 5.98
CA ALA A 377 -0.41 -2.31 5.74
C ALA A 377 0.39 -2.01 7.01
N LEU A 378 1.63 -2.45 7.02
CA LEU A 378 2.62 -2.15 8.05
C LEU A 378 2.72 -0.66 8.35
N GLU A 379 2.71 0.19 7.32
CA GLU A 379 2.85 1.63 7.48
C GLU A 379 1.71 2.24 8.29
N ASP A 380 0.47 1.92 7.93
CA ASP A 380 -0.70 2.47 8.61
C ASP A 380 -0.70 2.08 10.10
N ASN A 381 -0.42 0.81 10.41
CA ASN A 381 -0.35 0.32 11.77
C ASN A 381 0.81 0.98 12.57
N ALA A 382 1.97 1.19 11.95
CA ALA A 382 3.11 1.85 12.58
C ALA A 382 2.80 3.32 12.95
N VAL A 383 2.08 4.05 12.09
CA VAL A 383 1.66 5.43 12.38
C VAL A 383 0.61 5.46 13.50
N ILE A 384 -0.38 4.59 13.45
CA ILE A 384 -1.41 4.48 14.50
C ILE A 384 -0.74 4.23 15.86
N ARG A 385 0.19 3.27 15.92
CA ARG A 385 0.96 2.98 17.14
C ARG A 385 1.72 4.21 17.65
N ALA A 386 2.39 4.93 16.76
CA ALA A 386 3.14 6.14 17.14
C ALA A 386 2.24 7.24 17.70
N LEU A 387 1.00 7.39 17.23
CA LEU A 387 0.04 8.38 17.73
C LEU A 387 -0.31 8.17 19.21
N TRP A 388 -0.57 6.93 19.63
CA TRP A 388 -0.87 6.70 21.05
C TRP A 388 0.39 6.68 21.93
N GLN A 389 1.53 6.22 21.42
CA GLN A 389 2.81 6.30 22.14
C GLN A 389 3.20 7.75 22.45
N GLN A 390 2.81 8.69 21.60
CA GLN A 390 3.03 10.13 21.80
C GLN A 390 1.87 10.82 22.55
N GLY A 391 0.86 10.08 22.97
CA GLY A 391 -0.26 10.62 23.74
C GLY A 391 -1.23 11.53 22.97
N LEU A 392 -1.20 11.50 21.61
CA LEU A 392 -2.16 12.25 20.80
C LEU A 392 -3.54 11.61 20.79
N ILE A 393 -3.59 10.30 20.89
CA ILE A 393 -4.79 9.49 21.11
C ILE A 393 -4.52 8.46 22.20
N THR A 394 -5.56 7.84 22.73
CA THR A 394 -5.42 6.71 23.66
C THR A 394 -5.52 5.37 22.90
N PRO A 395 -4.99 4.26 23.44
CA PRO A 395 -5.24 2.92 22.90
C PRO A 395 -6.73 2.61 22.77
N LYS A 396 -7.55 3.04 23.74
CA LYS A 396 -9.00 2.88 23.69
C LYS A 396 -9.65 3.64 22.54
N PHE A 397 -9.17 4.86 22.24
CA PHE A 397 -9.66 5.62 21.07
C PHE A 397 -9.35 4.88 19.77
N ALA A 398 -8.11 4.38 19.62
CA ALA A 398 -7.72 3.61 18.46
C ALA A 398 -8.57 2.33 18.33
N ALA A 399 -8.75 1.60 19.41
CA ALA A 399 -9.60 0.40 19.46
C ALA A 399 -11.05 0.72 19.09
N ALA A 400 -11.65 1.78 19.68
CA ALA A 400 -13.02 2.17 19.40
C ALA A 400 -13.24 2.50 17.92
N ALA A 401 -12.25 3.13 17.25
CA ALA A 401 -12.29 3.41 15.82
C ALA A 401 -12.10 2.14 14.97
N LEU A 402 -11.09 1.31 15.28
CA LEU A 402 -10.80 0.09 14.52
C LEU A 402 -11.91 -0.97 14.64
N MET A 403 -12.65 -0.97 15.74
CA MET A 403 -13.80 -1.86 15.95
C MET A 403 -15.05 -1.42 15.19
N VAL A 404 -15.09 -0.21 14.62
CA VAL A 404 -16.15 0.17 13.66
C VAL A 404 -15.94 -0.61 12.38
N ASP A 405 -16.94 -1.41 12.02
CA ASP A 405 -16.90 -2.26 10.82
C ASP A 405 -15.63 -3.13 10.74
N PHE A 406 -15.17 -3.67 11.88
CA PHE A 406 -13.91 -4.41 12.00
C PHE A 406 -13.79 -5.65 11.08
N PRO A 407 -14.89 -6.33 10.63
CA PRO A 407 -14.79 -7.41 9.66
C PRO A 407 -14.31 -6.97 8.27
N ASN A 408 -14.22 -5.66 8.03
CA ASN A 408 -13.70 -5.06 6.80
C ASN A 408 -12.43 -4.24 7.12
N PRO A 409 -11.30 -4.93 7.40
CA PRO A 409 -10.10 -4.30 7.94
C PRO A 409 -9.48 -3.27 7.00
N VAL A 410 -9.59 -3.48 5.68
CA VAL A 410 -8.96 -2.64 4.66
C VAL A 410 -9.97 -1.64 4.08
N PHE A 411 -11.07 -2.11 3.52
CA PHE A 411 -12.05 -1.27 2.82
C PHE A 411 -13.31 -1.10 3.68
N SER A 412 -13.33 -0.06 4.53
CA SER A 412 -14.47 0.26 5.37
C SER A 412 -14.94 1.69 5.13
N ALA A 413 -16.01 1.84 4.36
CA ALA A 413 -16.67 3.13 4.16
C ALA A 413 -17.26 3.67 5.49
N ASP A 414 -17.74 2.79 6.34
CA ASP A 414 -18.31 3.14 7.64
C ASP A 414 -17.23 3.76 8.56
N ARG A 415 -16.05 3.15 8.66
CA ARG A 415 -14.94 3.72 9.44
C ARG A 415 -14.41 5.00 8.79
N ALA A 416 -14.27 5.04 7.47
CA ALA A 416 -13.80 6.21 6.73
C ALA A 416 -14.71 7.44 6.94
N ARG A 417 -16.01 7.24 7.09
CA ARG A 417 -16.97 8.31 7.36
C ARG A 417 -16.66 9.08 8.65
N LEU A 418 -16.06 8.44 9.65
CA LEU A 418 -15.68 9.10 10.90
C LEU A 418 -14.57 10.16 10.72
N MET A 419 -13.87 10.13 9.58
CA MET A 419 -12.83 11.13 9.25
C MET A 419 -13.39 12.55 9.21
N GLN A 420 -14.67 12.76 8.92
CA GLN A 420 -15.33 14.07 8.92
C GLN A 420 -15.28 14.80 10.28
N TYR A 421 -15.09 14.07 11.39
CA TYR A 421 -15.00 14.63 12.74
C TYR A 421 -13.58 15.04 13.14
N VAL A 422 -12.60 14.65 12.34
CA VAL A 422 -11.20 15.03 12.54
C VAL A 422 -10.99 16.47 12.07
N PRO A 423 -10.43 17.35 12.91
CA PRO A 423 -10.14 18.72 12.48
C PRO A 423 -9.15 18.76 11.31
N THR A 424 -9.40 19.62 10.33
CA THR A 424 -8.48 19.88 9.20
C THR A 424 -7.55 21.07 9.46
N GLY A 425 -7.86 21.89 10.45
CA GLY A 425 -7.06 23.05 10.85
C GLY A 425 -6.33 22.84 12.18
N ALA A 426 -5.43 23.77 12.49
CA ALA A 426 -4.62 23.76 13.69
C ALA A 426 -5.46 23.59 14.96
N THR A 427 -5.08 22.65 15.82
CA THR A 427 -5.77 22.37 17.09
C THR A 427 -4.77 21.93 18.16
N ALA A 428 -5.14 22.06 19.44
CA ALA A 428 -4.29 21.62 20.53
C ALA A 428 -4.01 20.11 20.46
N ALA A 429 -2.78 19.69 20.72
CA ALA A 429 -2.38 18.29 20.75
C ALA A 429 -3.00 17.55 21.96
N ALA A 430 -2.94 18.18 23.15
CA ALA A 430 -3.48 17.59 24.36
C ALA A 430 -4.98 17.28 24.24
N GLY A 431 -5.38 16.03 24.52
CA GLY A 431 -6.76 15.57 24.45
C GLY A 431 -7.36 15.58 23.04
N LEU A 432 -6.53 15.47 21.99
CA LEU A 432 -7.02 15.46 20.61
C LEU A 432 -8.01 14.31 20.37
N GLY A 433 -7.66 13.09 20.80
CA GLY A 433 -8.54 11.92 20.68
C GLY A 433 -9.88 12.12 21.39
N ASP A 434 -9.86 12.66 22.61
CA ASP A 434 -11.09 12.91 23.41
C ASP A 434 -12.03 13.90 22.71
N ARG A 435 -11.49 15.01 22.19
CA ARG A 435 -12.30 15.99 21.44
C ARG A 435 -12.91 15.44 20.17
N ILE A 436 -12.21 14.55 19.47
CA ILE A 436 -12.77 13.86 18.30
C ILE A 436 -13.86 12.88 18.74
N ALA A 437 -13.61 12.11 19.81
CA ALA A 437 -14.60 11.20 20.37
C ALA A 437 -15.88 11.94 20.80
N GLU A 438 -15.75 13.08 21.50
CA GLU A 438 -16.89 13.92 21.89
C GLU A 438 -17.73 14.36 20.68
N ARG A 439 -17.10 14.76 19.58
CA ARG A 439 -17.80 15.13 18.33
C ARG A 439 -18.56 13.96 17.71
N ILE A 440 -17.92 12.79 17.63
CA ILE A 440 -18.55 11.57 17.10
C ILE A 440 -19.73 11.17 17.99
N VAL A 441 -19.56 11.15 19.31
CA VAL A 441 -20.61 10.80 20.27
C VAL A 441 -21.79 11.78 20.21
N ALA A 442 -21.51 13.09 20.09
CA ALA A 442 -22.56 14.09 19.93
C ALA A 442 -23.36 13.89 18.64
N ALA A 443 -22.70 13.54 17.54
CA ALA A 443 -23.36 13.23 16.28
C ALA A 443 -24.18 11.94 16.35
N ALA A 444 -23.68 10.91 17.01
CA ALA A 444 -24.35 9.61 17.19
C ALA A 444 -25.76 9.75 17.79
N GLY A 445 -25.98 10.72 18.69
CA GLY A 445 -27.29 10.97 19.30
C GLY A 445 -28.37 11.45 18.32
N GLN A 446 -28.02 11.83 17.09
CA GLN A 446 -28.92 12.31 16.05
C GLN A 446 -29.01 11.33 14.86
N LEU A 447 -28.32 10.23 14.89
CA LEU A 447 -28.18 9.28 13.79
C LEU A 447 -28.80 7.92 14.13
N PRO A 448 -29.09 7.07 13.14
CA PRO A 448 -29.57 5.70 13.37
C PRO A 448 -28.60 4.88 14.24
N ALA A 449 -29.16 3.93 15.00
CA ALA A 449 -28.38 3.11 15.92
C ALA A 449 -27.32 2.21 15.25
N ASP A 450 -27.46 1.95 13.95
CA ASP A 450 -26.53 1.18 13.12
C ASP A 450 -25.51 2.08 12.39
N SER A 451 -25.54 3.40 12.61
CA SER A 451 -24.56 4.32 12.01
C SER A 451 -23.14 4.07 12.54
N PRO A 452 -22.10 4.38 11.76
CA PRO A 452 -20.71 4.31 12.21
C PRO A 452 -20.45 5.12 13.48
N GLU A 453 -21.10 6.28 13.59
CA GLU A 453 -21.02 7.15 14.77
C GLU A 453 -21.61 6.48 16.02
N ALA A 454 -22.75 5.82 15.88
CA ALA A 454 -23.38 5.08 16.98
C ALA A 454 -22.54 3.86 17.39
N GLN A 455 -21.96 3.14 16.44
CA GLN A 455 -21.01 2.06 16.71
C GLN A 455 -19.79 2.59 17.49
N PHE A 456 -19.15 3.66 17.01
CA PHE A 456 -18.03 4.28 17.73
C PHE A 456 -18.42 4.72 19.14
N ALA A 457 -19.56 5.39 19.30
CA ALA A 457 -20.05 5.85 20.60
C ALA A 457 -20.27 4.71 21.58
N ALA A 458 -20.83 3.59 21.12
CA ALA A 458 -21.00 2.38 21.93
C ALA A 458 -19.65 1.74 22.35
N HIS A 459 -18.65 1.77 21.46
CA HIS A 459 -17.29 1.32 21.76
C HIS A 459 -16.59 2.24 22.76
N TRP A 460 -16.69 3.55 22.55
CA TRP A 460 -16.08 4.57 23.41
C TRP A 460 -16.69 4.59 24.81
N ALA A 461 -17.98 4.32 24.94
CA ALA A 461 -18.69 4.28 26.22
C ALA A 461 -18.29 3.09 27.12
N ARG A 462 -17.55 2.10 26.61
CA ARG A 462 -17.07 0.97 27.41
C ARG A 462 -16.18 1.46 28.56
N PRO A 463 -16.28 0.89 29.78
CA PRO A 463 -15.39 1.25 30.89
C PRO A 463 -13.92 1.00 30.55
N GLU A 464 -13.02 1.80 31.15
CA GLU A 464 -11.58 1.73 30.87
C GLU A 464 -10.94 0.39 31.27
N ASP A 465 -11.48 -0.25 32.27
CA ASP A 465 -11.01 -1.53 32.82
C ASP A 465 -11.56 -2.76 32.11
N THR A 466 -12.61 -2.64 31.28
CA THR A 466 -13.28 -3.80 30.64
C THR A 466 -13.25 -3.80 29.12
N TRP A 467 -13.01 -2.67 28.45
CA TRP A 467 -13.14 -2.57 27.00
C TRP A 467 -12.30 -3.60 26.23
N ARG A 468 -11.10 -3.97 26.74
CA ARG A 468 -10.26 -5.00 26.10
C ARG A 468 -10.93 -6.36 26.15
N ALA A 469 -11.40 -6.76 27.30
CA ALA A 469 -12.11 -8.05 27.46
C ALA A 469 -13.38 -8.10 26.61
N ASP A 470 -14.16 -7.02 26.58
CA ASP A 470 -15.37 -6.92 25.78
C ASP A 470 -15.07 -7.05 24.27
N PHE A 471 -14.03 -6.39 23.76
CA PHE A 471 -13.65 -6.50 22.36
C PHE A 471 -13.04 -7.86 22.03
N SER A 472 -12.22 -8.43 22.91
CA SER A 472 -11.67 -9.78 22.77
C SER A 472 -12.79 -10.82 22.65
N GLN A 473 -13.80 -10.75 23.49
CA GLN A 473 -14.97 -11.64 23.41
C GLN A 473 -15.73 -11.49 22.09
N ARG A 474 -15.90 -10.25 21.61
CA ARG A 474 -16.60 -9.96 20.35
C ARG A 474 -15.82 -10.49 19.14
N LEU A 475 -14.49 -10.31 19.11
CA LEU A 475 -13.63 -10.87 18.07
C LEU A 475 -13.63 -12.41 18.08
N THR A 476 -13.58 -13.02 19.26
CA THR A 476 -13.68 -14.47 19.43
C THR A 476 -14.99 -15.00 18.85
N ALA A 477 -16.14 -14.41 19.22
CA ALA A 477 -17.45 -14.80 18.71
C ALA A 477 -17.54 -14.67 17.18
N TYR A 478 -17.01 -13.60 16.63
CA TYR A 478 -16.95 -13.40 15.17
C TYR A 478 -16.13 -14.49 14.47
N LEU A 479 -14.92 -14.79 14.92
CA LEU A 479 -14.07 -15.81 14.29
C LEU A 479 -14.66 -17.22 14.43
N GLN A 480 -15.35 -17.51 15.52
CA GLN A 480 -16.09 -18.76 15.66
C GLN A 480 -17.23 -18.88 14.63
N GLN A 481 -17.96 -17.80 14.36
CA GLN A 481 -18.99 -17.77 13.32
C GLN A 481 -18.38 -17.89 11.92
N VAL A 482 -17.24 -17.21 11.66
CA VAL A 482 -16.48 -17.38 10.42
C VAL A 482 -16.11 -18.85 10.22
N GLN A 483 -15.58 -19.53 11.26
CA GLN A 483 -15.20 -20.95 11.18
C GLN A 483 -16.39 -21.85 10.87
N GLN A 484 -17.56 -21.57 11.44
CA GLN A 484 -18.77 -22.33 11.13
C GLN A 484 -19.17 -22.19 9.66
N ARG A 485 -19.17 -20.97 9.13
CA ARG A 485 -19.56 -20.71 7.73
C ARG A 485 -18.56 -21.22 6.72
N ILE A 486 -17.26 -21.04 6.97
CA ILE A 486 -16.18 -21.45 6.05
C ILE A 486 -16.12 -22.98 5.86
N SER A 487 -16.72 -23.71 6.77
CA SER A 487 -16.82 -25.19 6.72
C SER A 487 -17.99 -25.69 5.87
N THR A 488 -18.77 -24.79 5.26
CA THR A 488 -19.89 -25.13 4.36
C THR A 488 -19.61 -24.61 2.95
N ALA A 489 -20.16 -25.27 1.92
CA ALA A 489 -19.96 -24.88 0.54
C ALA A 489 -20.45 -23.45 0.27
N ASP A 490 -21.68 -23.12 0.66
CA ASP A 490 -22.27 -21.80 0.42
C ASP A 490 -21.52 -20.70 1.18
N GLY A 491 -21.12 -20.95 2.43
CA GLY A 491 -20.38 -19.98 3.24
C GLY A 491 -18.97 -19.74 2.69
N PHE A 492 -18.29 -20.78 2.22
CA PHE A 492 -16.98 -20.64 1.60
C PHE A 492 -17.06 -19.91 0.26
N ASP A 493 -18.07 -20.19 -0.56
CA ASP A 493 -18.33 -19.48 -1.81
C ASP A 493 -18.55 -17.97 -1.61
N ASP A 494 -19.25 -17.59 -0.54
CA ASP A 494 -19.43 -16.18 -0.16
C ASP A 494 -18.08 -15.52 0.12
N TYR A 495 -17.17 -16.22 0.81
CA TYR A 495 -15.83 -15.69 1.12
C TYR A 495 -14.93 -15.62 -0.11
N VAL A 496 -15.06 -16.54 -1.05
CA VAL A 496 -14.38 -16.48 -2.36
C VAL A 496 -14.83 -15.24 -3.14
N ARG A 497 -16.14 -14.97 -3.19
CA ARG A 497 -16.69 -13.76 -3.83
C ARG A 497 -16.22 -12.48 -3.13
N LEU A 498 -16.15 -12.51 -1.78
CA LEU A 498 -15.63 -11.39 -1.01
C LEU A 498 -14.14 -11.13 -1.31
N ALA A 499 -13.32 -12.19 -1.39
CA ALA A 499 -11.92 -12.08 -1.73
C ALA A 499 -11.74 -11.44 -3.12
N GLU A 500 -12.51 -11.89 -4.11
CA GLU A 500 -12.51 -11.29 -5.45
C GLU A 500 -12.95 -9.82 -5.42
N SER A 501 -14.01 -9.50 -4.67
CA SER A 501 -14.47 -8.12 -4.50
C SER A 501 -13.36 -7.22 -3.92
N ARG A 502 -12.62 -7.68 -2.92
CA ARG A 502 -11.50 -6.93 -2.32
C ARG A 502 -10.33 -6.77 -3.28
N ARG A 503 -10.02 -7.79 -4.12
CA ARG A 503 -9.00 -7.66 -5.18
C ARG A 503 -9.38 -6.60 -6.22
N ARG A 504 -10.64 -6.54 -6.63
CA ARG A 504 -11.12 -5.48 -7.55
C ARG A 504 -10.97 -4.08 -6.93
N GLN A 505 -11.29 -3.93 -5.64
CA GLN A 505 -11.07 -2.66 -4.92
C GLN A 505 -9.58 -2.30 -4.87
N PHE A 506 -8.70 -3.27 -4.60
CA PHE A 506 -7.25 -3.06 -4.63
C PHE A 506 -6.76 -2.60 -6.01
N LYS A 507 -7.20 -3.24 -7.08
CA LYS A 507 -6.86 -2.81 -8.45
C LYS A 507 -7.29 -1.37 -8.72
N ALA A 508 -8.45 -0.96 -8.19
CA ALA A 508 -8.96 0.41 -8.34
C ALA A 508 -8.17 1.47 -7.56
N MET A 509 -7.41 1.09 -6.54
CA MET A 509 -6.59 2.01 -5.75
C MET A 509 -5.37 2.56 -6.50
N LYS A 510 -5.05 2.08 -7.70
CA LYS A 510 -3.81 2.39 -8.43
C LYS A 510 -2.52 2.09 -7.64
N LEU A 511 -2.62 1.30 -6.59
CA LEU A 511 -1.48 0.81 -5.84
C LEU A 511 -0.80 -0.37 -6.54
N HIS A 512 -1.27 -0.76 -7.70
CA HIS A 512 -0.79 -1.87 -8.50
C HIS A 512 0.42 -1.45 -9.35
N GLU A 513 1.46 -0.95 -8.71
CA GLU A 513 2.66 -0.44 -9.38
C GLU A 513 3.41 -1.49 -10.18
N PHE A 514 3.43 -2.72 -9.67
CA PHE A 514 4.21 -3.80 -10.26
C PHE A 514 3.41 -4.62 -11.26
N GLU A 515 2.17 -4.21 -11.57
CA GLU A 515 1.26 -4.98 -12.44
C GLU A 515 1.26 -6.48 -12.09
N LEU A 516 1.19 -6.77 -10.78
CA LEU A 516 1.22 -8.13 -10.26
C LEU A 516 0.17 -9.00 -10.93
N THR A 517 0.55 -10.22 -11.25
CA THR A 517 -0.35 -11.22 -11.81
C THR A 517 -1.30 -11.72 -10.72
N LEU A 518 -2.44 -11.06 -10.61
CA LEU A 518 -3.49 -11.46 -9.66
C LEU A 518 -4.38 -12.54 -10.27
N PRO A 519 -5.02 -13.36 -9.41
CA PRO A 519 -5.95 -14.40 -9.89
C PRO A 519 -7.03 -13.82 -10.78
N VAL A 520 -7.31 -14.49 -11.89
CA VAL A 520 -8.45 -14.25 -12.78
C VAL A 520 -9.54 -15.26 -12.47
N THR A 521 -10.80 -14.83 -12.53
CA THR A 521 -11.98 -15.66 -12.24
C THR A 521 -13.07 -15.40 -13.27
N ASP A 522 -14.09 -16.27 -13.28
CA ASP A 522 -15.31 -16.06 -14.06
C ASP A 522 -16.32 -15.14 -13.37
N ILE A 523 -16.02 -14.65 -12.15
CA ILE A 523 -16.82 -13.62 -11.49
C ILE A 523 -16.71 -12.33 -12.31
N PRO A 524 -17.84 -11.76 -12.78
CA PRO A 524 -17.80 -10.56 -13.60
C PRO A 524 -17.14 -9.37 -12.89
N GLU A 525 -16.35 -8.58 -13.61
CA GLU A 525 -15.79 -7.33 -13.09
C GLU A 525 -16.86 -6.35 -12.59
N THR A 526 -18.07 -6.44 -13.19
CA THR A 526 -19.25 -5.67 -12.81
C THR A 526 -20.02 -6.23 -11.62
N ALA A 527 -19.59 -7.35 -11.04
CA ALA A 527 -20.22 -7.91 -9.84
C ALA A 527 -20.20 -6.88 -8.69
N PRO A 528 -21.23 -6.84 -7.85
CA PRO A 528 -21.33 -5.86 -6.78
C PRO A 528 -20.13 -5.91 -5.84
N THR A 529 -19.77 -4.76 -5.28
CA THR A 529 -18.82 -4.71 -4.17
C THR A 529 -19.44 -5.36 -2.94
N LEU A 530 -18.68 -6.19 -2.26
CA LEU A 530 -19.14 -6.97 -1.11
C LEU A 530 -18.48 -6.48 0.17
N ARG A 531 -19.20 -6.65 1.29
CA ARG A 531 -18.65 -6.49 2.64
C ARG A 531 -19.06 -7.63 3.56
N MET A 532 -18.29 -7.84 4.60
CA MET A 532 -18.59 -8.79 5.67
C MET A 532 -19.33 -8.10 6.81
N ARG A 533 -20.28 -8.78 7.41
CA ARG A 533 -20.93 -8.39 8.66
C ARG A 533 -20.27 -9.06 9.85
N GLU A 534 -20.55 -8.56 11.03
CA GLU A 534 -20.07 -9.14 12.30
C GLU A 534 -20.63 -10.54 12.59
N ASP A 535 -21.79 -10.89 12.02
CA ASP A 535 -22.35 -12.25 12.03
C ASP A 535 -21.71 -13.18 10.99
N ALA A 536 -20.56 -12.77 10.43
CA ALA A 536 -19.82 -13.48 9.40
C ALA A 536 -20.57 -13.67 8.07
N THR A 537 -21.72 -13.02 7.86
CA THR A 537 -22.42 -13.03 6.57
C THR A 537 -21.81 -12.02 5.60
N VAL A 538 -21.82 -12.35 4.31
CA VAL A 538 -21.38 -11.47 3.23
C VAL A 538 -22.59 -10.86 2.55
N ILE A 539 -22.56 -9.54 2.37
CA ILE A 539 -23.63 -8.78 1.70
C ILE A 539 -23.07 -7.86 0.63
N ALA A 540 -23.89 -7.52 -0.35
CA ALA A 540 -23.56 -6.48 -1.31
C ALA A 540 -23.62 -5.09 -0.63
N LEU A 541 -22.61 -4.25 -0.92
CA LEU A 541 -22.72 -2.82 -0.64
C LEU A 541 -23.78 -2.25 -1.58
N THR A 542 -24.88 -1.78 -1.00
CA THR A 542 -25.83 -0.96 -1.75
C THR A 542 -25.17 0.38 -2.03
N ALA A 543 -25.15 0.78 -3.31
CA ALA A 543 -24.77 2.15 -3.65
C ALA A 543 -25.65 3.10 -2.80
N GLN A 544 -25.04 3.90 -1.93
CA GLN A 544 -25.78 4.98 -1.31
C GLN A 544 -26.19 5.95 -2.42
N PRO A 545 -27.46 6.37 -2.46
CA PRO A 545 -28.00 7.26 -3.49
C PRO A 545 -27.31 8.62 -3.52
#